data_68d95bc88127de2609f65dbfaa95b2ce
#
_entry.id   68d95bc88127de2609f65dbfaa95b2ce
#
_cell.length_a   1.000
_cell.length_b   1.000
_cell.length_c   1.000
_cell.angle_alpha   90.00
_cell.angle_beta   90.00
_cell.angle_gamma   90.00
#
_symmetry.space_group_name_H-M   'P 1'
#
loop_
_entity.id
_entity.type
_entity.pdbx_description
1 polymer ?
#
loop_
_entity_poly.entity_id
_entity_poly.type
_entity_poly.pdbx_seq_one_letter_code
_entity_poly.pdbx_strand_id
1 'polypeptide(L)'
;MAASLLRALPLVAALPLALPLAAPAQTSLGAPSADNPFRNPVEQRPAGLVLLREWQTMEGAHAIGVYDAKVAATDPSARTIVVWLEEPTGVKLAVETLRCGPEAPMRLTRRGRDLLIRELNPGGVISDANRLDHQIWWAACFPAQAGKDPAGLAALARQLGYSGRLREQEQVVPASPR
;
A
#
# COMPACT_ATOMS: atom_id res chain seq x y z
N MET A 1 -46.97 -46.64 -52.36
CA MET A 1 -45.65 -46.92 -52.94
C MET A 1 -44.72 -45.78 -52.50
N ALA A 2 -43.97 -46.03 -51.45
CA ALA A 2 -43.06 -45.02 -50.88
C ALA A 2 -41.63 -45.55 -51.00
N ALA A 3 -40.78 -44.87 -51.73
CA ALA A 3 -39.38 -45.20 -51.93
C ALA A 3 -38.53 -44.49 -50.83
N SER A 4 -37.90 -45.28 -49.98
CA SER A 4 -36.92 -44.83 -49.01
C SER A 4 -35.56 -44.56 -49.67
N LEU A 5 -35.09 -43.34 -49.57
CA LEU A 5 -33.75 -42.94 -49.95
C LEU A 5 -32.87 -42.85 -48.66
N LEU A 6 -32.01 -43.86 -48.47
CA LEU A 6 -30.91 -43.83 -47.48
C LEU A 6 -29.85 -42.82 -47.97
N ARG A 7 -29.63 -41.76 -47.21
CA ARG A 7 -28.49 -40.87 -47.40
C ARG A 7 -27.39 -41.30 -46.39
N ALA A 8 -26.26 -41.73 -46.97
CA ALA A 8 -25.04 -41.98 -46.20
C ALA A 8 -24.41 -40.65 -45.78
N LEU A 9 -24.12 -40.45 -44.46
CA LEU A 9 -23.31 -39.33 -43.95
C LEU A 9 -21.83 -39.73 -43.98
N PRO A 10 -20.95 -38.83 -44.42
CA PRO A 10 -19.51 -39.07 -44.27
C PRO A 10 -19.07 -38.77 -42.83
N LEU A 11 -18.29 -39.73 -42.27
CA LEU A 11 -17.60 -39.60 -40.98
C LEU A 11 -16.44 -38.61 -41.12
N VAL A 12 -16.58 -37.44 -40.52
CA VAL A 12 -15.47 -36.44 -40.41
C VAL A 12 -14.69 -36.80 -39.17
N ALA A 13 -13.49 -37.32 -39.38
CA ALA A 13 -12.53 -37.57 -38.30
C ALA A 13 -11.97 -36.23 -37.79
N ALA A 14 -12.36 -35.84 -36.57
CA ALA A 14 -11.79 -34.65 -35.89
C ALA A 14 -10.44 -35.06 -35.28
N LEU A 15 -9.34 -34.47 -35.80
CA LEU A 15 -8.04 -34.47 -35.16
C LEU A 15 -8.11 -33.57 -33.92
N PRO A 16 -7.67 -33.99 -32.73
CA PRO A 16 -7.47 -33.10 -31.59
C PRO A 16 -6.22 -32.24 -31.83
N LEU A 17 -6.40 -30.93 -32.04
CA LEU A 17 -5.32 -29.96 -31.91
C LEU A 17 -4.95 -29.86 -30.42
N ALA A 18 -3.83 -30.44 -30.04
CA ALA A 18 -3.20 -30.20 -28.76
C ALA A 18 -2.59 -28.80 -28.76
N LEU A 19 -3.30 -27.84 -28.17
CA LEU A 19 -2.74 -26.52 -27.83
C LEU A 19 -1.74 -26.70 -26.70
N PRO A 20 -0.50 -26.18 -26.82
CA PRO A 20 0.42 -26.15 -25.70
C PRO A 20 -0.17 -25.21 -24.63
N LEU A 21 -0.43 -25.74 -23.43
CA LEU A 21 -0.69 -24.90 -22.24
C LEU A 21 0.57 -24.08 -21.98
N ALA A 22 0.52 -22.80 -22.34
CA ALA A 22 1.49 -21.85 -21.86
C ALA A 22 1.36 -21.77 -20.34
N ALA A 23 2.34 -22.29 -19.61
CA ALA A 23 2.45 -22.11 -18.18
C ALA A 23 2.48 -20.59 -17.89
N PRO A 24 1.69 -20.09 -16.94
CA PRO A 24 1.79 -18.70 -16.52
C PRO A 24 3.22 -18.49 -16.00
N ALA A 25 3.96 -17.58 -16.62
CA ALA A 25 5.20 -17.07 -16.06
C ALA A 25 4.86 -16.49 -14.70
N GLN A 26 5.21 -17.20 -13.65
CA GLN A 26 5.20 -16.67 -12.29
C GLN A 26 6.26 -15.57 -12.29
N THR A 27 5.81 -14.33 -12.48
CA THR A 27 6.59 -13.16 -12.14
C THR A 27 6.68 -13.17 -10.63
N SER A 28 7.66 -13.88 -10.12
CA SER A 28 8.13 -13.74 -8.75
C SER A 28 8.48 -12.26 -8.59
N LEU A 29 7.57 -11.49 -8.03
CA LEU A 29 7.91 -10.22 -7.40
C LEU A 29 8.90 -10.62 -6.31
N GLY A 30 10.20 -10.51 -6.64
CA GLY A 30 11.27 -10.77 -5.70
C GLY A 30 11.02 -9.92 -4.47
N ALA A 31 10.56 -10.56 -3.39
CA ALA A 31 10.68 -9.97 -2.08
C ALA A 31 12.14 -9.53 -1.95
N PRO A 32 12.43 -8.29 -1.50
CA PRO A 32 13.80 -7.87 -1.26
C PRO A 32 14.44 -8.91 -0.36
N SER A 33 15.47 -9.57 -0.89
CA SER A 33 16.17 -10.62 -0.17
C SER A 33 16.80 -9.98 1.06
N ALA A 34 16.31 -10.32 2.24
CA ALA A 34 16.84 -9.87 3.52
C ALA A 34 18.26 -10.40 3.80
N ASP A 35 18.83 -11.18 2.87
CA ASP A 35 20.01 -12.02 3.12
C ASP A 35 21.35 -11.37 2.80
N ASN A 36 21.39 -10.07 2.45
CA ASN A 36 22.68 -9.40 2.29
C ASN A 36 22.77 -8.13 3.13
N PRO A 37 23.31 -8.22 4.38
CA PRO A 37 23.43 -7.08 5.29
C PRO A 37 24.38 -5.96 4.79
N PHE A 38 25.09 -6.18 3.68
CA PHE A 38 26.02 -5.21 3.10
C PHE A 38 25.49 -4.50 1.85
N ARG A 39 24.25 -4.77 1.42
CA ARG A 39 23.63 -4.00 0.32
C ARG A 39 23.26 -2.60 0.79
N ASN A 40 23.73 -1.61 0.03
CA ASN A 40 23.29 -0.23 0.22
C ASN A 40 21.75 -0.15 0.16
N PRO A 41 21.06 0.34 1.20
CA PRO A 41 19.61 0.45 1.21
C PRO A 41 19.04 1.19 -0.01
N VAL A 42 19.75 2.19 -0.53
CA VAL A 42 19.35 2.94 -1.72
C VAL A 42 19.21 2.06 -2.96
N GLU A 43 20.07 1.05 -3.12
CA GLU A 43 20.01 0.11 -4.25
C GLU A 43 18.84 -0.88 -4.14
N GLN A 44 18.24 -0.98 -2.96
CA GLN A 44 17.12 -1.87 -2.68
C GLN A 44 15.75 -1.17 -2.82
N ARG A 45 15.76 0.14 -3.08
CA ARG A 45 14.51 0.93 -3.17
C ARG A 45 13.58 0.35 -4.24
N PRO A 46 12.33 0.02 -3.90
CA PRO A 46 11.38 -0.53 -4.85
C PRO A 46 10.93 0.52 -5.87
N ALA A 47 10.51 0.06 -7.04
CA ALA A 47 9.88 0.93 -8.02
C ALA A 47 8.62 1.59 -7.41
N GLY A 48 8.46 2.88 -7.67
CA GLY A 48 7.33 3.64 -7.14
C GLY A 48 7.45 4.07 -5.68
N LEU A 49 8.62 3.87 -5.05
CA LEU A 49 8.88 4.43 -3.72
C LEU A 49 8.81 5.96 -3.77
N VAL A 50 7.95 6.53 -2.95
CA VAL A 50 7.89 7.97 -2.68
C VAL A 50 8.60 8.22 -1.35
N LEU A 51 9.76 8.89 -1.42
CA LEU A 51 10.47 9.31 -0.21
C LEU A 51 9.71 10.45 0.46
N LEU A 52 9.47 10.31 1.76
CA LEU A 52 8.78 11.30 2.59
C LEU A 52 9.76 12.14 3.40
N ARG A 53 10.84 11.53 3.86
CA ARG A 53 11.86 12.18 4.66
C ARG A 53 13.19 11.44 4.55
N GLU A 54 14.28 12.19 4.54
CA GLU A 54 15.65 11.70 4.69
C GLU A 54 16.34 12.50 5.80
N TRP A 55 17.17 11.84 6.60
CA TRP A 55 17.93 12.50 7.68
C TRP A 55 19.20 11.74 7.97
N GLN A 56 20.13 12.43 8.63
CA GLN A 56 21.41 11.89 9.03
C GLN A 56 21.49 11.83 10.56
N THR A 57 22.04 10.74 11.09
CA THR A 57 22.40 10.58 12.50
C THR A 57 23.86 10.26 12.62
N MET A 58 24.39 10.17 13.85
CA MET A 58 25.76 9.69 14.08
C MET A 58 25.96 8.23 13.65
N GLU A 59 24.88 7.45 13.60
CA GLU A 59 24.91 6.04 13.17
C GLU A 59 24.90 5.90 11.65
N GLY A 60 24.48 6.94 10.91
CA GLY A 60 24.45 6.95 9.45
C GLY A 60 23.18 7.58 8.87
N ALA A 61 22.99 7.34 7.57
CA ALA A 61 21.83 7.84 6.82
C ALA A 61 20.57 7.03 7.12
N HIS A 62 19.45 7.74 7.19
CA HIS A 62 18.12 7.18 7.32
C HIS A 62 17.20 7.78 6.27
N ALA A 63 16.22 6.99 5.83
CA ALA A 63 15.13 7.49 5.00
C ALA A 63 13.83 6.78 5.35
N ILE A 64 12.72 7.46 5.16
CA ILE A 64 11.41 6.86 5.21
C ILE A 64 10.64 7.21 3.94
N GLY A 65 9.97 6.20 3.38
CA GLY A 65 9.15 6.34 2.20
C GLY A 65 7.99 5.39 2.21
N VAL A 66 7.16 5.46 1.19
CA VAL A 66 5.98 4.62 1.04
C VAL A 66 5.82 4.18 -0.42
N TYR A 67 5.24 3.01 -0.60
CA TYR A 67 4.92 2.48 -1.92
C TYR A 67 3.74 1.50 -1.85
N ASP A 68 3.28 1.03 -3.00
CA ASP A 68 2.27 -0.01 -3.13
C ASP A 68 0.95 0.31 -2.41
N ALA A 69 0.47 1.56 -2.55
CA ALA A 69 -0.83 1.95 -2.01
C ALA A 69 -1.97 1.25 -2.77
N LYS A 70 -2.84 0.52 -2.07
CA LYS A 70 -3.96 -0.25 -2.62
C LYS A 70 -5.25 -0.02 -1.85
N VAL A 71 -6.38 -0.14 -2.53
CA VAL A 71 -7.68 -0.23 -1.86
C VAL A 71 -7.72 -1.51 -1.04
N ALA A 72 -8.15 -1.43 0.21
CA ALA A 72 -8.32 -2.62 1.04
C ALA A 72 -9.48 -3.48 0.49
N ALA A 73 -9.27 -4.79 0.43
CA ALA A 73 -10.25 -5.70 -0.18
C ALA A 73 -11.60 -5.74 0.54
N THR A 74 -11.60 -5.46 1.85
CA THR A 74 -12.79 -5.55 2.71
C THR A 74 -13.47 -4.21 3.00
N ASP A 75 -12.80 -3.09 2.72
CA ASP A 75 -13.31 -1.76 3.00
C ASP A 75 -12.84 -0.77 1.92
N PRO A 76 -13.71 -0.31 1.00
CA PRO A 76 -13.35 0.62 -0.06
C PRO A 76 -12.92 2.00 0.46
N SER A 77 -13.27 2.35 1.69
CA SER A 77 -12.82 3.58 2.34
C SER A 77 -11.42 3.47 2.95
N ALA A 78 -10.87 2.26 3.02
CA ALA A 78 -9.54 1.99 3.55
C ALA A 78 -8.52 1.75 2.44
N ARG A 79 -7.25 2.03 2.76
CA ARG A 79 -6.08 1.76 1.92
C ARG A 79 -5.07 0.98 2.72
N THR A 80 -4.34 0.10 2.05
CA THR A 80 -3.10 -0.48 2.57
C THR A 80 -1.93 0.16 1.87
N ILE A 81 -0.81 0.35 2.57
CA ILE A 81 0.43 0.90 2.03
C ILE A 81 1.62 0.21 2.69
N VAL A 82 2.71 0.08 1.97
CA VAL A 82 3.97 -0.38 2.55
C VAL A 82 4.80 0.82 2.94
N VAL A 83 5.16 0.91 4.21
CA VAL A 83 6.13 1.87 4.74
C VAL A 83 7.51 1.25 4.66
N TRP A 84 8.42 1.95 4.01
CA TRP A 84 9.83 1.63 3.83
C TRP A 84 10.66 2.48 4.78
N LEU A 85 11.41 1.87 5.66
CA LEU A 85 12.32 2.56 6.57
C LEU A 85 13.76 2.08 6.31
N GLU A 86 14.60 2.98 5.84
CA GLU A 86 16.04 2.77 5.70
C GLU A 86 16.73 3.15 7.00
N GLU A 87 17.57 2.26 7.49
CA GLU A 87 18.45 2.46 8.61
C GLU A 87 19.89 2.11 8.18
N PRO A 88 20.94 2.55 8.87
CA PRO A 88 22.32 2.21 8.52
C PRO A 88 22.59 0.71 8.47
N THR A 89 21.82 -0.07 9.22
CA THR A 89 21.93 -1.53 9.31
C THR A 89 21.05 -2.30 8.32
N GLY A 90 20.21 -1.62 7.53
CA GLY A 90 19.34 -2.27 6.55
C GLY A 90 17.98 -1.61 6.40
N VAL A 91 17.03 -2.37 5.88
CA VAL A 91 15.68 -1.89 5.57
C VAL A 91 14.66 -2.61 6.42
N LYS A 92 13.70 -1.86 6.96
CA LYS A 92 12.51 -2.38 7.63
C LYS A 92 11.27 -2.05 6.83
N LEU A 93 10.36 -3.02 6.72
CA LEU A 93 9.08 -2.88 6.03
C LEU A 93 7.93 -3.03 7.01
N ALA A 94 6.92 -2.17 6.87
CA ALA A 94 5.67 -2.30 7.60
C ALA A 94 4.49 -2.11 6.64
N VAL A 95 3.53 -3.04 6.69
CA VAL A 95 2.25 -2.86 6.01
C VAL A 95 1.30 -2.16 6.98
N GLU A 96 0.77 -1.04 6.55
CA GLU A 96 -0.14 -0.22 7.35
C GLU A 96 -1.49 -0.06 6.66
N THR A 97 -2.50 0.23 7.46
CA THR A 97 -3.85 0.50 6.96
C THR A 97 -4.23 1.94 7.28
N LEU A 98 -4.79 2.64 6.30
CA LEU A 98 -5.28 4.02 6.42
C LEU A 98 -6.78 4.04 6.15
N ARG A 99 -7.53 4.79 6.95
CA ARG A 99 -8.91 5.16 6.62
C ARG A 99 -8.91 6.54 6.00
N CYS A 100 -9.53 6.63 4.83
CA CYS A 100 -9.51 7.83 3.98
C CYS A 100 -10.83 8.62 4.04
N GLY A 101 -11.81 8.15 4.77
CA GLY A 101 -13.10 8.84 4.90
C GLY A 101 -12.97 10.15 5.71
N PRO A 102 -13.70 11.23 5.33
CA PRO A 102 -13.58 12.53 5.98
C PRO A 102 -14.09 12.55 7.42
N GLU A 103 -14.94 11.61 7.81
CA GLU A 103 -15.50 11.53 9.14
C GLU A 103 -14.52 10.99 10.18
N ALA A 104 -13.65 10.06 9.78
CA ALA A 104 -12.71 9.40 10.68
C ALA A 104 -11.41 9.03 9.95
N PRO A 105 -10.65 10.02 9.46
CA PRO A 105 -9.35 9.74 8.86
C PRO A 105 -8.39 9.24 9.93
N MET A 106 -7.73 8.11 9.67
CA MET A 106 -6.83 7.51 10.65
C MET A 106 -5.74 6.68 10.01
N ARG A 107 -4.66 6.47 10.76
CA ARG A 107 -3.56 5.57 10.47
C ARG A 107 -3.54 4.44 11.49
N LEU A 108 -3.49 3.20 11.01
CA LEU A 108 -3.44 2.00 11.82
C LEU A 108 -2.10 1.30 11.59
N THR A 109 -1.29 1.19 12.62
CA THR A 109 0.02 0.55 12.56
C THR A 109 0.12 -0.58 13.58
N ARG A 110 0.95 -1.59 13.31
CA ARG A 110 1.26 -2.63 14.28
C ARG A 110 2.54 -2.28 15.02
N ARG A 111 2.50 -2.35 16.36
CA ARG A 111 3.66 -2.25 17.23
C ARG A 111 3.81 -3.56 17.99
N GLY A 112 4.63 -4.45 17.47
CA GLY A 112 4.69 -5.82 17.98
C GLY A 112 3.33 -6.52 17.78
N ARG A 113 2.68 -6.88 18.91
CA ARG A 113 1.34 -7.51 18.88
C ARG A 113 0.20 -6.50 18.94
N ASP A 114 0.47 -5.30 19.39
CA ASP A 114 -0.54 -4.27 19.61
C ASP A 114 -0.89 -3.54 18.30
N LEU A 115 -2.10 -3.00 18.25
CA LEU A 115 -2.54 -2.10 17.19
C LEU A 115 -2.52 -0.68 17.73
N LEU A 116 -1.77 0.19 17.04
CA LEU A 116 -1.73 1.61 17.30
C LEU A 116 -2.64 2.31 16.30
N ILE A 117 -3.62 3.04 16.79
CA ILE A 117 -4.57 3.83 16.01
C ILE A 117 -4.27 5.30 16.24
N ARG A 118 -4.01 6.04 15.17
CA ARG A 118 -3.88 7.49 15.19
C ARG A 118 -5.00 8.13 14.40
N GLU A 119 -5.86 8.85 15.07
CA GLU A 119 -6.86 9.71 14.43
C GLU A 119 -6.18 10.96 13.89
N LEU A 120 -6.50 11.32 12.64
CA LEU A 120 -5.85 12.40 11.92
C LEU A 120 -6.81 13.54 11.63
N ASN A 121 -6.26 14.72 11.40
CA ASN A 121 -7.02 15.91 11.00
C ASN A 121 -6.38 16.56 9.76
N PRO A 122 -6.58 16.02 8.54
CA PRO A 122 -5.91 16.52 7.33
C PRO A 122 -6.19 17.98 6.99
N GLY A 123 -7.35 18.51 7.43
CA GLY A 123 -7.72 19.92 7.26
C GLY A 123 -7.26 20.85 8.38
N GLY A 124 -6.59 20.32 9.40
CA GLY A 124 -6.18 21.01 10.61
C GLY A 124 -4.75 21.53 10.58
N VAL A 125 -4.16 21.67 11.76
CA VAL A 125 -2.79 22.15 11.95
C VAL A 125 -1.80 21.00 11.83
N ILE A 126 -0.83 21.15 10.96
CA ILE A 126 0.29 20.21 10.82
C ILE A 126 1.51 20.76 11.54
N SER A 127 2.02 19.97 12.46
CA SER A 127 3.25 20.23 13.22
C SER A 127 4.30 19.16 12.88
N ASP A 128 5.50 19.32 13.38
CA ASP A 128 6.55 18.30 13.21
C ASP A 128 6.19 16.96 13.87
N ALA A 129 5.37 17.00 14.93
CA ALA A 129 4.95 15.80 15.65
C ALA A 129 3.98 14.91 14.86
N ASN A 130 3.10 15.49 14.02
CA ASN A 130 2.10 14.75 13.25
C ASN A 130 2.38 14.72 11.73
N ARG A 131 3.37 15.47 11.26
CA ARG A 131 3.69 15.64 9.83
C ARG A 131 3.88 14.32 9.10
N LEU A 132 4.65 13.39 9.68
CA LEU A 132 4.92 12.10 9.06
C LEU A 132 3.65 11.25 8.90
N ASP A 133 2.78 11.22 9.92
CA ASP A 133 1.52 10.50 9.85
C ASP A 133 0.64 11.03 8.72
N HIS A 134 0.59 12.35 8.56
CA HIS A 134 -0.12 12.99 7.45
C HIS A 134 0.53 12.75 6.10
N GLN A 135 1.86 12.73 6.00
CA GLN A 135 2.55 12.42 4.74
C GLN A 135 2.21 11.00 4.27
N ILE A 136 2.25 10.01 5.16
CA ILE A 136 1.86 8.62 4.87
C ILE A 136 0.39 8.54 4.47
N TRP A 137 -0.48 9.22 5.21
CA TRP A 137 -1.91 9.23 4.93
C TRP A 137 -2.22 9.84 3.57
N TRP A 138 -1.63 11.00 3.23
CA TRP A 138 -1.81 11.63 1.93
C TRP A 138 -1.32 10.73 0.80
N ALA A 139 -0.18 10.09 0.96
CA ALA A 139 0.38 9.18 -0.05
C ALA A 139 -0.53 7.98 -0.32
N ALA A 140 -1.18 7.43 0.72
CA ALA A 140 -2.08 6.30 0.58
C ALA A 140 -3.45 6.70 0.03
N CYS A 141 -4.05 7.77 0.58
CA CYS A 141 -5.43 8.16 0.28
C CYS A 141 -5.54 9.00 -1.00
N PHE A 142 -4.53 9.80 -1.29
CA PHE A 142 -4.47 10.70 -2.45
C PHE A 142 -3.09 10.64 -3.11
N PRO A 143 -2.77 9.59 -3.86
CA PRO A 143 -1.42 9.36 -4.42
C PRO A 143 -0.87 10.53 -5.24
N ALA A 144 -1.73 11.33 -5.89
CA ALA A 144 -1.34 12.53 -6.62
C ALA A 144 -0.76 13.65 -5.72
N GLN A 145 -0.91 13.53 -4.40
CA GLN A 145 -0.37 14.46 -3.40
C GLN A 145 0.83 13.85 -2.65
N ALA A 146 1.22 12.63 -2.97
CA ALA A 146 2.33 11.94 -2.32
C ALA A 146 3.62 12.77 -2.40
N GLY A 147 4.36 12.84 -1.30
CA GLY A 147 5.61 13.59 -1.19
C GLY A 147 5.45 15.11 -0.97
N LYS A 148 4.23 15.67 -1.07
CA LYS A 148 4.00 17.08 -0.77
C LYS A 148 3.93 17.32 0.73
N ASP A 149 4.26 18.55 1.16
CA ASP A 149 4.12 18.95 2.56
C ASP A 149 2.63 19.01 2.95
N PRO A 150 2.18 18.22 3.93
CA PRO A 150 0.80 18.23 4.38
C PRO A 150 0.29 19.59 4.88
N ALA A 151 1.16 20.42 5.42
CA ALA A 151 0.78 21.76 5.87
C ALA A 151 0.21 22.61 4.73
N GLY A 152 0.77 22.46 3.52
CA GLY A 152 0.26 23.11 2.30
C GLY A 152 -1.03 22.51 1.76
N LEU A 153 -1.44 21.33 2.22
CA LEU A 153 -2.61 20.61 1.72
C LEU A 153 -3.88 20.81 2.56
N ALA A 154 -3.83 21.54 3.66
CA ALA A 154 -4.97 21.74 4.55
C ALA A 154 -6.19 22.41 3.86
N ALA A 155 -5.96 23.32 2.93
CA ALA A 155 -7.04 23.94 2.14
C ALA A 155 -7.70 22.91 1.21
N LEU A 156 -6.91 22.08 0.54
CA LEU A 156 -7.39 20.98 -0.30
C LEU A 156 -8.18 19.95 0.54
N ALA A 157 -7.68 19.60 1.72
CA ALA A 157 -8.39 18.69 2.62
C ALA A 157 -9.80 19.21 2.93
N ARG A 158 -9.94 20.49 3.26
CA ARG A 158 -11.26 21.10 3.53
C ARG A 158 -12.17 21.08 2.29
N GLN A 159 -11.64 21.27 1.09
CA GLN A 159 -12.40 21.13 -0.16
C GLN A 159 -12.87 19.69 -0.40
N LEU A 160 -12.11 18.71 0.06
CA LEU A 160 -12.45 17.29 0.01
C LEU A 160 -13.39 16.83 1.13
N GLY A 161 -13.83 17.75 2.01
CA GLY A 161 -14.81 17.48 3.07
C GLY A 161 -14.21 17.22 4.46
N TYR A 162 -12.89 17.28 4.64
CA TYR A 162 -12.27 17.15 5.96
C TYR A 162 -12.44 18.46 6.74
N SER A 163 -13.12 18.40 7.88
CA SER A 163 -13.55 19.59 8.62
C SER A 163 -12.42 20.48 9.13
N GLY A 164 -11.24 19.93 9.34
CA GLY A 164 -10.12 20.60 10.01
C GLY A 164 -10.32 20.83 11.52
N ARG A 165 -11.39 20.29 12.10
CA ARG A 165 -11.77 20.47 13.52
C ARG A 165 -11.66 19.20 14.35
N LEU A 166 -11.34 18.06 13.74
CA LEU A 166 -11.15 16.82 14.45
C LEU A 166 -9.98 16.95 15.44
N ARG A 167 -10.13 16.33 16.59
CA ARG A 167 -9.03 16.22 17.55
C ARG A 167 -8.20 14.99 17.20
N GLU A 168 -6.91 15.19 16.97
CA GLU A 168 -5.99 14.09 16.82
C GLU A 168 -5.74 13.39 18.15
N GLN A 169 -5.79 12.08 18.15
CA GLN A 169 -5.53 11.26 19.33
C GLN A 169 -4.87 9.95 18.91
N GLU A 170 -4.13 9.39 19.85
CA GLU A 170 -3.49 8.09 19.72
C GLU A 170 -4.13 7.11 20.71
N GLN A 171 -4.47 5.92 20.22
CA GLN A 171 -4.99 4.83 21.02
C GLN A 171 -4.17 3.56 20.74
N VAL A 172 -3.77 2.88 21.81
CA VAL A 172 -3.16 1.55 21.74
C VAL A 172 -4.22 0.50 22.08
N VAL A 173 -4.46 -0.41 21.16
CA VAL A 173 -5.34 -1.57 21.36
C VAL A 173 -4.45 -2.80 21.56
N PRO A 174 -4.33 -3.32 22.80
CA PRO A 174 -3.50 -4.48 23.06
C PRO A 174 -4.05 -5.73 22.37
N ALA A 175 -3.16 -6.62 21.95
CA ALA A 175 -3.57 -7.92 21.44
C ALA A 175 -4.26 -8.73 22.54
N SER A 176 -5.37 -9.38 22.23
CA SER A 176 -6.00 -10.30 23.19
C SER A 176 -5.01 -11.38 23.65
N PRO A 177 -4.96 -11.67 24.95
CA PRO A 177 -4.19 -12.79 25.45
C PRO A 177 -4.71 -14.10 24.80
N ARG A 178 -3.79 -14.96 24.40
CA ARG A 178 -4.12 -16.32 23.94
C ARG A 178 -4.21 -17.27 25.09
#